data_041d0688d9337d46b2fb819c7aa4594a
#
_entry.id   041d0688d9337d46b2fb819c7aa4594a
#
_cell.length_a   1.000
_cell.length_b   1.000
_cell.length_c   1.000
_cell.angle_alpha   90.00
_cell.angle_beta   90.00
_cell.angle_gamma   90.00
#
_symmetry.space_group_name_H-M   'P 1'
#
loop_
_entity.id
_entity.type
_entity.pdbx_description
1 polymer ?
#
loop_
_entity_poly.entity_id
_entity_poly.type
_entity_poly.pdbx_seq_one_letter_code
_entity_poly.pdbx_strand_id
1 'polypeptide(L)'
;MAEENGLDVVVLCNGCFESLWEANESLREEKTREDVNTILKEAGRRYEGRSRVKHVVEVLYEDGMIDEVRRLVKHPLRDLKLAIHYGCHLFREEKGKDIWRKPRQLQELVKATGAEVIPCPLDNLCCGFPVSEVER
;
A
#
# COMPACT_ATOMS: atom_id res chain seq x y z
N MET A 1 -11.49 -3.37 15.94
CA MET A 1 -10.90 -4.75 15.99
C MET A 1 -9.38 -4.73 15.86
N ALA A 2 -8.76 -4.28 14.77
CA ALA A 2 -7.29 -4.21 14.69
C ALA A 2 -6.72 -3.33 15.81
N GLU A 3 -7.20 -2.11 15.91
CA GLU A 3 -6.78 -1.13 16.91
C GLU A 3 -6.95 -1.61 18.37
N GLU A 4 -8.06 -2.26 18.69
CA GLU A 4 -8.34 -2.82 20.01
C GLU A 4 -7.31 -3.89 20.43
N ASN A 5 -6.66 -4.51 19.44
CA ASN A 5 -5.62 -5.50 19.63
C ASN A 5 -4.20 -4.94 19.41
N GLY A 6 -4.06 -3.63 19.23
CA GLY A 6 -2.76 -2.98 18.99
C GLY A 6 -2.10 -3.37 17.67
N LEU A 7 -2.92 -3.72 16.65
CA LEU A 7 -2.44 -4.19 15.35
C LEU A 7 -2.56 -3.09 14.30
N ASP A 8 -1.62 -3.05 13.38
CA ASP A 8 -1.72 -2.32 12.12
C ASP A 8 -2.51 -3.14 11.07
N VAL A 9 -2.99 -2.47 10.04
CA VAL A 9 -3.69 -3.10 8.91
C VAL A 9 -2.75 -3.17 7.72
N VAL A 10 -2.44 -4.38 7.26
CA VAL A 10 -1.62 -4.59 6.05
C VAL A 10 -2.52 -4.95 4.88
N VAL A 11 -2.32 -4.25 3.76
CA VAL A 11 -3.16 -4.37 2.57
C VAL A 11 -2.31 -4.78 1.37
N LEU A 12 -2.82 -5.74 0.60
CA LEU A 12 -2.15 -6.30 -0.60
C LEU A 12 -2.65 -5.63 -1.90
N CYS A 13 -3.88 -5.13 -1.89
CA CYS A 13 -4.52 -4.53 -3.05
C CYS A 13 -4.34 -3.01 -3.04
N ASN A 14 -3.83 -2.44 -4.12
CA ASN A 14 -3.60 -1.00 -4.23
C ASN A 14 -4.87 -0.16 -4.01
N GLY A 15 -6.00 -0.52 -4.63
CA GLY A 15 -7.26 0.20 -4.47
C GLY A 15 -7.81 0.11 -3.04
N CYS A 16 -7.74 -1.07 -2.42
CA CYS A 16 -8.12 -1.24 -1.01
C CYS A 16 -7.20 -0.44 -0.08
N PHE A 17 -5.90 -0.41 -0.40
CA PHE A 17 -4.93 0.39 0.37
C PHE A 17 -5.29 1.87 0.34
N GLU A 18 -5.54 2.43 -0.86
CA GLU A 18 -5.92 3.83 -1.00
C GLU A 18 -7.17 4.17 -0.18
N SER A 19 -8.26 3.40 -0.35
CA SER A 19 -9.52 3.66 0.36
C SER A 19 -9.36 3.61 1.88
N LEU A 20 -8.63 2.63 2.39
CA LEU A 20 -8.39 2.50 3.83
C LEU A 20 -7.43 3.58 4.35
N TRP A 21 -6.43 3.93 3.55
CA TRP A 21 -5.47 4.99 3.89
C TRP A 21 -6.15 6.37 3.92
N GLU A 22 -6.96 6.71 2.91
CA GLU A 22 -7.73 7.95 2.87
C GLU A 22 -8.70 8.04 4.06
N ALA A 23 -9.38 6.96 4.39
CA ALA A 23 -10.23 6.91 5.58
C ALA A 23 -9.42 7.15 6.86
N ASN A 24 -8.26 6.50 6.99
CA ASN A 24 -7.37 6.65 8.13
C ASN A 24 -6.86 8.10 8.26
N GLU A 25 -6.46 8.74 7.14
CA GLU A 25 -6.03 10.14 7.13
C GLU A 25 -7.17 11.11 7.47
N SER A 26 -8.36 10.89 6.92
CA SER A 26 -9.54 11.73 7.22
C SER A 26 -9.93 11.67 8.70
N LEU A 27 -9.76 10.50 9.32
CA LEU A 27 -10.06 10.27 10.73
C LEU A 27 -8.97 10.80 11.69
N ARG A 28 -7.88 11.38 11.19
CA ARG A 28 -6.93 12.16 12.00
C ARG A 28 -7.54 13.47 12.48
N GLU A 29 -8.45 14.04 11.71
CA GLU A 29 -9.22 15.18 12.13
C GLU A 29 -10.18 14.78 13.27
N GLU A 30 -10.08 15.44 14.41
CA GLU A 30 -10.83 15.09 15.61
C GLU A 30 -12.34 15.15 15.39
N LYS A 31 -12.82 16.20 14.71
CA LYS A 31 -14.25 16.38 14.43
C LYS A 31 -14.79 15.22 13.58
N THR A 32 -14.13 14.91 12.48
CA THR A 32 -14.51 13.80 11.59
C THR A 32 -14.50 12.46 12.33
N ARG A 33 -13.50 12.24 13.17
CA ARG A 33 -13.39 11.03 14.00
C ARG A 33 -14.54 10.91 15.00
N GLU A 34 -14.92 12.00 15.69
CA GLU A 34 -16.02 11.96 16.66
C GLU A 34 -17.39 11.79 15.98
N ASP A 35 -17.60 12.40 14.79
CA ASP A 35 -18.80 12.19 13.99
C ASP A 35 -18.96 10.71 13.62
N VAL A 36 -17.88 10.07 13.17
CA VAL A 36 -17.85 8.62 12.87
C VAL A 36 -18.03 7.79 14.13
N ASN A 37 -17.41 8.16 15.23
CA ASN A 37 -17.55 7.46 16.51
C ASN A 37 -18.97 7.49 17.06
N THR A 38 -19.72 8.54 16.75
CA THR A 38 -21.15 8.62 17.11
C THR A 38 -21.94 7.47 16.45
N ILE A 39 -21.63 7.16 15.18
CA ILE A 39 -22.24 6.06 14.45
C ILE A 39 -21.71 4.71 14.95
N LEU A 40 -20.39 4.57 15.15
CA LEU A 40 -19.76 3.35 15.62
C LEU A 40 -20.23 2.93 17.01
N LYS A 41 -20.66 3.87 17.83
CA LYS A 41 -21.22 3.61 19.17
C LYS A 41 -22.45 2.71 19.13
N GLU A 42 -23.27 2.79 18.09
CA GLU A 42 -24.44 1.92 17.92
C GLU A 42 -24.03 0.46 17.76
N ALA A 43 -22.83 0.20 17.20
CA ALA A 43 -22.25 -1.13 17.06
C ALA A 43 -21.34 -1.52 18.25
N GLY A 44 -21.34 -0.72 19.34
CA GLY A 44 -20.46 -0.94 20.49
C GLY A 44 -18.97 -0.77 20.17
N ARG A 45 -18.64 0.06 19.18
CA ARG A 45 -17.27 0.30 18.69
C ARG A 45 -16.85 1.74 18.87
N ARG A 46 -15.54 1.95 18.92
CA ARG A 46 -14.90 3.26 18.87
C ARG A 46 -13.58 3.16 18.11
N TYR A 47 -13.25 4.21 17.38
CA TYR A 47 -11.98 4.37 16.68
C TYR A 47 -11.17 5.50 17.31
N GLU A 48 -9.93 5.23 17.70
CA GLU A 48 -9.03 6.17 18.39
C GLU A 48 -7.89 6.70 17.48
N GLY A 49 -7.72 6.12 16.29
CA GLY A 49 -6.69 6.52 15.34
C GLY A 49 -5.30 5.95 15.62
N ARG A 50 -5.21 4.84 16.34
CA ARG A 50 -3.93 4.23 16.74
C ARG A 50 -3.37 3.23 15.74
N SER A 51 -4.23 2.58 14.95
CA SER A 51 -3.82 1.64 13.91
C SER A 51 -3.36 2.39 12.66
N ARG A 52 -2.27 1.93 12.06
CA ARG A 52 -1.78 2.41 10.77
C ARG A 52 -2.27 1.49 9.65
N VAL A 53 -2.46 2.07 8.48
CA VAL A 53 -2.70 1.32 7.24
C VAL A 53 -1.41 1.32 6.44
N LYS A 54 -0.91 0.13 6.12
CA LYS A 54 0.33 -0.08 5.36
C LYS A 54 0.08 -0.95 4.14
N HIS A 55 0.73 -0.63 3.04
CA HIS A 55 0.79 -1.54 1.91
C HIS A 55 1.84 -2.63 2.17
N VAL A 56 1.63 -3.85 1.68
CA VAL A 56 2.57 -4.97 1.87
C VAL A 56 3.99 -4.64 1.38
N VAL A 57 4.11 -3.83 0.33
CA VAL A 57 5.41 -3.37 -0.19
C VAL A 57 6.19 -2.59 0.88
N GLU A 58 5.50 -1.75 1.66
CA GLU A 58 6.13 -0.99 2.74
C GLU A 58 6.64 -1.92 3.84
N VAL A 59 5.80 -2.88 4.24
CA VAL A 59 6.17 -3.86 5.28
C VAL A 59 7.38 -4.70 4.88
N LEU A 60 7.40 -5.20 3.63
CA LEU A 60 8.50 -6.03 3.12
C LEU A 60 9.79 -5.24 2.88
N TYR A 61 9.71 -3.92 2.78
CA TYR A 61 10.88 -3.07 2.58
C TYR A 61 11.45 -2.52 3.90
N GLU A 62 10.60 -2.30 4.91
CA GLU A 62 10.98 -1.75 6.21
C GLU A 62 11.82 -2.75 7.03
N ASP A 63 12.58 -2.23 7.99
CA ASP A 63 13.28 -2.98 9.04
C ASP A 63 14.22 -4.10 8.55
N GLY A 64 14.86 -3.93 7.38
CA GLY A 64 15.81 -4.91 6.84
C GLY A 64 15.15 -6.15 6.23
N MET A 65 13.83 -6.17 6.07
CA MET A 65 13.09 -7.29 5.46
C MET A 65 13.53 -7.58 4.04
N ILE A 66 14.05 -6.59 3.30
CA ILE A 66 14.56 -6.80 1.94
C ILE A 66 15.78 -7.74 1.91
N ASP A 67 16.65 -7.66 2.91
CA ASP A 67 17.80 -8.57 3.01
C ASP A 67 17.34 -9.97 3.41
N GLU A 68 16.31 -10.07 4.22
CA GLU A 68 15.68 -11.34 4.55
C GLU A 68 15.01 -11.97 3.31
N VAL A 69 14.33 -11.18 2.48
CA VAL A 69 13.81 -11.64 1.19
C VAL A 69 14.93 -12.21 0.34
N ARG A 70 16.05 -11.49 0.16
CA ARG A 70 17.22 -11.98 -0.58
C ARG A 70 17.75 -13.30 -0.04
N ARG A 71 17.83 -13.45 1.26
CA ARG A 71 18.31 -14.65 1.94
C ARG A 71 17.40 -15.85 1.74
N LEU A 72 16.10 -15.64 1.70
CA LEU A 72 15.08 -16.68 1.60
C LEU A 72 14.83 -17.15 0.16
N VAL A 73 15.28 -16.41 -0.84
CA VAL A 73 15.13 -16.80 -2.26
C VAL A 73 15.96 -18.03 -2.56
N LYS A 74 15.31 -19.19 -2.70
CA LYS A 74 15.96 -20.47 -3.05
C LYS A 74 16.18 -20.62 -4.54
N HIS A 75 15.30 -20.06 -5.36
CA HIS A 75 15.35 -20.13 -6.83
C HIS A 75 15.33 -18.71 -7.40
N PRO A 76 16.51 -18.06 -7.54
CA PRO A 76 16.58 -16.69 -8.07
C PRO A 76 16.07 -16.61 -9.51
N LEU A 77 15.32 -15.56 -9.80
CA LEU A 77 14.67 -15.31 -11.10
C LEU A 77 15.62 -14.60 -12.09
N ARG A 78 16.86 -15.09 -12.23
CA ARG A 78 17.96 -14.40 -12.96
C ARG A 78 17.70 -14.22 -14.45
N ASP A 79 16.87 -15.08 -15.04
CA ASP A 79 16.56 -15.05 -16.47
C ASP A 79 15.29 -14.24 -16.79
N LEU A 80 14.65 -13.67 -15.74
CA LEU A 80 13.44 -12.88 -15.91
C LEU A 80 13.74 -11.39 -15.99
N LYS A 81 13.23 -10.78 -17.08
CA LYS A 81 13.16 -9.32 -17.24
C LYS A 81 11.75 -8.87 -16.99
N LEU A 82 11.54 -8.02 -15.99
CA LEU A 82 10.25 -7.60 -15.52
C LEU A 82 10.06 -6.10 -15.74
N ALA A 83 9.03 -5.73 -16.50
CA ALA A 83 8.50 -4.39 -16.50
C ALA A 83 7.42 -4.30 -15.40
N ILE A 84 7.52 -3.30 -14.54
CA ILE A 84 6.59 -3.14 -13.42
C ILE A 84 5.57 -2.07 -13.78
N HIS A 85 4.31 -2.42 -13.69
CA HIS A 85 3.22 -1.43 -13.70
C HIS A 85 2.77 -1.22 -12.27
N TYR A 86 3.05 -0.04 -11.71
CA TYR A 86 2.88 0.22 -10.28
C TYR A 86 1.42 0.39 -9.85
N GLY A 87 0.56 0.85 -10.78
CA GLY A 87 -0.80 1.27 -10.47
C GLY A 87 -0.87 2.64 -9.79
N CYS A 88 -1.83 3.46 -10.22
CA CYS A 88 -1.92 4.86 -9.82
C CYS A 88 -2.10 5.06 -8.31
N HIS A 89 -2.74 4.12 -7.62
CA HIS A 89 -3.00 4.20 -6.18
C HIS A 89 -1.74 4.11 -5.29
N LEU A 90 -0.62 3.59 -5.81
CA LEU A 90 0.67 3.61 -5.10
C LEU A 90 1.34 4.97 -5.12
N PHE A 91 0.95 5.87 -6.03
CA PHE A 91 1.52 7.22 -6.16
C PHE A 91 0.79 8.26 -5.29
N ARG A 92 -0.39 7.94 -4.78
CA ARG A 92 -1.10 8.83 -3.87
C ARG A 92 -0.45 8.81 -2.51
N GLU A 93 0.17 9.92 -2.15
CA GLU A 93 0.90 10.07 -0.91
C GLU A 93 0.56 11.35 -0.16
N GLU A 94 0.89 11.36 1.12
CA GLU A 94 0.82 12.53 1.97
C GLU A 94 1.51 13.73 1.32
N LYS A 95 0.91 14.91 1.42
CA LYS A 95 1.48 16.17 0.91
C LYS A 95 2.92 16.32 1.40
N GLY A 96 3.85 16.52 0.47
CA GLY A 96 5.26 16.77 0.76
C GLY A 96 6.16 15.52 0.82
N LYS A 97 5.63 14.32 0.60
CA LYS A 97 6.45 13.10 0.48
C LYS A 97 6.81 12.77 -0.97
N ASP A 98 7.87 12.00 -1.12
CA ASP A 98 8.37 11.53 -2.42
C ASP A 98 7.41 10.47 -3.00
N ILE A 99 6.66 10.87 -4.02
CA ILE A 99 5.70 9.99 -4.74
C ILE A 99 6.35 8.74 -5.35
N TRP A 100 7.67 8.73 -5.53
CA TRP A 100 8.43 7.60 -6.06
C TRP A 100 8.92 6.63 -5.00
N ARG A 101 8.63 6.86 -3.73
CA ARG A 101 9.12 6.02 -2.64
C ARG A 101 8.63 4.58 -2.78
N LYS A 102 7.31 4.35 -2.87
CA LYS A 102 6.73 3.00 -2.99
C LYS A 102 7.10 2.30 -4.30
N PRO A 103 7.09 2.98 -5.47
CA PRO A 103 7.62 2.39 -6.69
C PRO A 103 9.07 1.93 -6.56
N ARG A 104 9.97 2.74 -5.96
CA ARG A 104 11.36 2.33 -5.70
C ARG A 104 11.45 1.14 -4.76
N GLN A 105 10.67 1.11 -3.70
CA GLN A 105 10.61 -0.03 -2.78
C GLN A 105 10.20 -1.31 -3.51
N LEU A 106 9.19 -1.24 -4.37
CA LEU A 106 8.75 -2.38 -5.18
C LEU A 106 9.83 -2.83 -6.14
N GLN A 107 10.54 -1.92 -6.82
CA GLN A 107 11.68 -2.26 -7.68
C GLN A 107 12.76 -3.01 -6.91
N GLU A 108 13.13 -2.54 -5.72
CA GLU A 108 14.16 -3.20 -4.90
C GLU A 108 13.73 -4.57 -4.40
N LEU A 109 12.44 -4.75 -4.07
CA LEU A 109 11.89 -6.06 -3.74
C LEU A 109 11.94 -7.03 -4.92
N VAL A 110 11.60 -6.56 -6.14
CA VAL A 110 11.71 -7.38 -7.36
C VAL A 110 13.16 -7.75 -7.62
N LYS A 111 14.09 -6.80 -7.55
CA LYS A 111 15.54 -7.08 -7.68
C LYS A 111 16.04 -8.06 -6.61
N ALA A 112 15.49 -8.00 -5.40
CA ALA A 112 15.84 -8.93 -4.33
C ALA A 112 15.52 -10.39 -4.66
N THR A 113 14.57 -10.65 -5.57
CA THR A 113 14.29 -12.00 -6.09
C THR A 113 15.29 -12.48 -7.13
N GLY A 114 16.20 -11.63 -7.58
CA GLY A 114 17.19 -11.92 -8.63
C GLY A 114 16.74 -11.52 -10.04
N ALA A 115 15.52 -11.03 -10.22
CA ALA A 115 15.03 -10.58 -11.52
C ALA A 115 15.63 -9.23 -11.92
N GLU A 116 15.74 -9.00 -13.23
CA GLU A 116 16.10 -7.71 -13.82
C GLU A 116 14.84 -6.83 -13.98
N VAL A 117 14.88 -5.61 -13.44
CA VAL A 117 13.82 -4.64 -13.68
C VAL A 117 14.18 -3.81 -14.90
N ILE A 118 13.34 -3.87 -15.92
CA ILE A 118 13.50 -3.07 -17.16
C ILE A 118 12.57 -1.86 -17.12
N PRO A 119 12.97 -0.72 -17.73
CA PRO A 119 12.14 0.47 -17.82
C PRO A 119 10.84 0.19 -18.60
N CYS A 120 9.73 0.75 -18.12
CA CYS A 120 8.45 0.76 -18.81
C CYS A 120 7.95 2.21 -18.90
N PRO A 121 7.85 2.80 -20.10
CA PRO A 121 7.37 4.19 -20.24
C PRO A 121 5.94 4.42 -19.75
N LEU A 122 5.18 3.34 -19.56
CA LEU A 122 3.77 3.36 -19.17
C LEU A 122 3.55 2.84 -17.73
N ASP A 123 4.60 2.82 -16.94
CA ASP A 123 4.62 2.18 -15.62
C ASP A 123 3.69 2.84 -14.58
N ASN A 124 3.36 4.11 -14.79
CA ASN A 124 2.51 4.92 -13.90
C ASN A 124 1.12 5.26 -14.50
N LEU A 125 0.77 4.75 -15.66
CA LEU A 125 -0.54 5.01 -16.25
C LEU A 125 -1.66 4.31 -15.48
N CYS A 126 -2.87 4.87 -15.56
CA CYS A 126 -4.05 4.22 -15.04
C CYS A 126 -4.35 2.94 -15.84
N CYS A 127 -4.61 1.82 -15.16
CA CYS A 127 -4.98 0.56 -15.80
C CYS A 127 -6.39 0.58 -16.44
N GLY A 128 -7.18 1.66 -16.22
CA GLY A 128 -8.54 1.80 -16.72
C GLY A 128 -9.60 1.01 -15.95
N PHE A 129 -9.23 0.26 -14.90
CA PHE A 129 -10.16 -0.59 -14.17
C PHE A 129 -11.44 0.14 -13.69
N PRO A 130 -11.39 1.35 -13.10
CA PRO A 130 -12.59 2.03 -12.65
C PRO A 130 -13.51 2.48 -13.79
N VAL A 131 -12.95 2.72 -15.00
CA VAL A 131 -13.72 3.18 -16.17
C VAL A 131 -14.38 2.01 -16.89
N SER A 132 -13.77 0.84 -16.87
CA SER A 132 -14.30 -0.37 -17.53
C SER A 132 -15.65 -0.85 -16.98
N GLU A 133 -15.99 -0.44 -15.74
CA GLU A 133 -17.27 -0.77 -15.11
C GLU A 133 -18.38 0.22 -15.46
N VAL A 134 -18.05 1.41 -16.02
CA VAL A 134 -19.00 2.49 -16.31
C VAL A 134 -19.47 2.46 -17.76
N GLU A 135 -18.67 1.89 -18.65
CA GLU A 135 -18.94 1.86 -20.13
C GLU A 135 -19.51 0.51 -20.63
N ARG A 136 -20.24 -0.21 -19.79
CA ARG A 136 -20.97 -1.43 -20.22
C ARG A 136 -22.40 -1.14 -20.57
#